data_7a516c0f6522c7c9538537637b188f25
#
_entry.id   7a516c0f6522c7c9538537637b188f25
#
_cell.length_a   1.000
_cell.length_b   1.000
_cell.length_c   1.000
_cell.angle_alpha   90.00
_cell.angle_beta   90.00
_cell.angle_gamma   90.00
#
_symmetry.space_group_name_H-M   'P 1'
#
loop_
_entity.id
_entity.type
_entity.pdbx_description
1 polymer ?
#
loop_
_entity_poly.entity_id
_entity_poly.type
_entity_poly.pdbx_seq_one_letter_code
_entity_poly.pdbx_strand_id
1 'polypeptide(L)'
;MDIEITNPVNIKLDVIKLDEHVPSLKFSVSISVEKFGYKAEVNAHFWIECQCFDQFVSCMNCGELAILKDVNDSFELILNPVAGVLNWSCMKEDINGGISLSKGSEKLDDAAKQSILRAFNDYPKWW
;
A
#
# COMPACT_ATOMS: atom_id res chain seq x y z
N MET A 1 12.71 -2.98 9.12
CA MET A 1 12.06 -1.68 9.27
C MET A 1 10.85 -1.61 8.34
N ASP A 2 9.73 -1.10 8.80
CA ASP A 2 8.49 -1.05 8.04
C ASP A 2 8.12 0.38 7.66
N ILE A 3 7.45 0.52 6.51
CA ILE A 3 6.63 1.71 6.26
C ILE A 3 5.34 1.48 7.05
N GLU A 4 5.12 2.26 8.08
CA GLU A 4 3.97 2.07 8.97
C GLU A 4 3.00 3.23 8.87
N ILE A 5 1.77 2.92 8.47
CA ILE A 5 0.64 3.86 8.43
C ILE A 5 -0.29 3.45 9.55
N THR A 6 -0.66 4.39 10.41
CA THR A 6 -1.58 4.15 11.53
C THR A 6 -2.89 4.93 11.40
N ASN A 7 -2.93 5.93 10.54
CA ASN A 7 -4.08 6.79 10.31
C ASN A 7 -4.23 7.02 8.79
N PRO A 8 -5.38 6.72 8.19
CA PRO A 8 -6.67 6.35 8.78
C PRO A 8 -6.85 4.85 9.07
N VAL A 9 -5.92 4.02 8.67
CA VAL A 9 -5.98 2.58 8.80
C VAL A 9 -4.56 2.04 9.06
N ASN A 10 -4.44 0.90 9.70
CA ASN A 10 -3.13 0.31 9.97
C ASN A 10 -2.63 -0.46 8.74
N ILE A 11 -1.58 0.04 8.12
CA ILE A 11 -0.92 -0.61 6.99
C ILE A 11 0.58 -0.66 7.27
N LYS A 12 1.16 -1.84 7.11
CA LYS A 12 2.61 -2.02 7.21
C LYS A 12 3.11 -2.59 5.90
N LEU A 13 4.11 -1.93 5.33
CA LEU A 13 4.78 -2.35 4.11
C LEU A 13 6.27 -2.51 4.40
N ASP A 14 6.85 -3.64 4.02
CA ASP A 14 8.28 -3.85 4.14
C ASP A 14 8.82 -4.49 2.88
N VAL A 15 9.94 -3.95 2.38
CA VAL A 15 10.64 -4.51 1.21
C VAL A 15 11.52 -5.64 1.68
N ILE A 16 11.22 -6.86 1.26
CA ILE A 16 11.93 -8.06 1.70
C ILE A 16 12.87 -8.63 0.65
N LYS A 17 12.71 -8.24 -0.62
CA LYS A 17 13.55 -8.75 -1.71
C LYS A 17 13.55 -7.81 -2.90
N LEU A 18 14.67 -7.76 -3.62
CA LEU A 18 14.81 -7.04 -4.88
C LEU A 18 15.09 -8.05 -6.02
N ASP A 19 14.39 -7.91 -7.14
CA ASP A 19 14.73 -8.59 -8.39
C ASP A 19 15.35 -7.56 -9.33
N GLU A 20 16.65 -7.71 -9.62
CA GLU A 20 17.40 -6.77 -10.46
C GLU A 20 17.15 -6.99 -11.96
N HIS A 21 16.75 -8.19 -12.37
CA HIS A 21 16.51 -8.53 -13.78
C HIS A 21 15.22 -7.91 -14.29
N VAL A 22 14.18 -7.97 -13.48
CA VAL A 22 12.94 -7.24 -13.71
C VAL A 22 12.83 -6.29 -12.53
N PRO A 23 13.29 -5.02 -12.65
CA PRO A 23 13.42 -4.14 -11.48
C PRO A 23 12.14 -4.04 -10.68
N SER A 24 12.00 -4.91 -9.68
CA SER A 24 10.82 -5.03 -8.86
C SER A 24 11.19 -5.41 -7.42
N LEU A 25 10.30 -5.02 -6.51
CA LEU A 25 10.46 -5.21 -5.08
C LEU A 25 9.37 -6.15 -4.58
N LYS A 26 9.77 -7.13 -3.78
CA LYS A 26 8.81 -7.96 -3.06
C LYS A 26 8.47 -7.29 -1.75
N PHE A 27 7.22 -6.98 -1.57
CA PHE A 27 6.70 -6.37 -0.35
C PHE A 27 5.98 -7.38 0.51
N SER A 28 6.24 -7.31 1.80
CA SER A 28 5.34 -7.87 2.83
C SER A 28 4.32 -6.79 3.15
N VAL A 29 3.03 -7.11 3.02
CA VAL A 29 1.93 -6.19 3.24
C VAL A 29 1.07 -6.72 4.38
N SER A 30 0.80 -5.87 5.36
CA SER A 30 -0.12 -6.17 6.45
C SER A 30 -1.11 -5.02 6.59
N ILE A 31 -2.40 -5.32 6.50
CA ILE A 31 -3.47 -4.33 6.65
C ILE A 31 -4.39 -4.81 7.76
N SER A 32 -4.61 -3.95 8.75
CA SER A 32 -5.50 -4.24 9.86
C SER A 32 -6.52 -3.12 10.00
N VAL A 33 -7.79 -3.47 9.89
CA VAL A 33 -8.91 -2.54 10.04
C VAL A 33 -9.68 -2.93 11.29
N GLU A 34 -9.86 -1.98 12.19
CA GLU A 34 -10.65 -2.17 13.39
C GLU A 34 -11.63 -1.01 13.55
N LYS A 35 -12.90 -1.33 13.45
CA LYS A 35 -14.01 -0.39 13.64
C LYS A 35 -14.98 -1.00 14.63
N PHE A 36 -15.84 -0.20 15.20
CA PHE A 36 -16.80 -0.69 16.17
C PHE A 36 -17.56 -1.92 15.63
N GLY A 37 -17.41 -3.07 16.32
CA GLY A 37 -18.06 -4.32 15.91
C GLY A 37 -17.49 -4.98 14.66
N TYR A 38 -16.34 -4.50 14.15
CA TYR A 38 -15.74 -5.03 12.93
C TYR A 38 -14.22 -5.08 13.03
N LYS A 39 -13.64 -6.22 12.66
CA LYS A 39 -12.19 -6.39 12.59
C LYS A 39 -11.84 -7.21 11.35
N ALA A 40 -10.89 -6.73 10.57
CA ALA A 40 -10.35 -7.44 9.41
C ALA A 40 -8.83 -7.33 9.40
N GLU A 41 -8.15 -8.39 8.99
CA GLU A 41 -6.70 -8.43 8.88
C GLU A 41 -6.30 -9.16 7.60
N VAL A 42 -5.38 -8.56 6.84
CA VAL A 42 -4.84 -9.12 5.61
C VAL A 42 -3.33 -9.13 5.71
N ASN A 43 -2.71 -10.28 5.43
CA ASN A 43 -1.27 -10.43 5.36
C ASN A 43 -0.94 -11.11 4.03
N ALA A 44 -0.07 -10.48 3.23
CA ALA A 44 0.25 -10.99 1.90
C ALA A 44 1.60 -10.48 1.42
N HIS A 45 2.11 -11.08 0.36
CA HIS A 45 3.31 -10.65 -0.33
C HIS A 45 2.96 -10.29 -1.77
N PHE A 46 3.51 -9.18 -2.25
CA PHE A 46 3.28 -8.71 -3.62
C PHE A 46 4.57 -8.20 -4.24
N TRP A 47 4.72 -8.39 -5.55
CA TRP A 47 5.81 -7.82 -6.33
C TRP A 47 5.33 -6.50 -6.95
N ILE A 48 6.07 -5.43 -6.68
CA ILE A 48 5.76 -4.08 -7.18
C ILE A 48 6.99 -3.59 -7.95
N GLU A 49 6.78 -3.07 -9.16
CA GLU A 49 7.86 -2.51 -9.94
C GLU A 49 8.51 -1.33 -9.22
N CYS A 50 9.84 -1.24 -9.27
CA CYS A 50 10.59 -0.13 -8.65
C CYS A 50 10.08 1.21 -9.17
N GLN A 51 9.81 1.31 -10.47
CA GLN A 51 9.29 2.53 -11.08
C GLN A 51 7.92 2.91 -10.50
N CYS A 52 7.05 1.94 -10.28
CA CYS A 52 5.73 2.19 -9.69
C CYS A 52 5.86 2.75 -8.28
N PHE A 53 6.76 2.18 -7.48
CA PHE A 53 7.03 2.68 -6.13
C PHE A 53 7.58 4.11 -6.15
N ASP A 54 8.55 4.39 -7.02
CA ASP A 54 9.15 5.72 -7.13
C ASP A 54 8.14 6.76 -7.60
N GLN A 55 7.29 6.42 -8.57
CA GLN A 55 6.22 7.31 -9.05
C GLN A 55 5.17 7.55 -7.97
N PHE A 56 4.83 6.54 -7.19
CA PHE A 56 3.89 6.67 -6.07
C PHE A 56 4.40 7.71 -5.07
N VAL A 57 5.66 7.58 -4.65
CA VAL A 57 6.26 8.52 -3.71
C VAL A 57 6.34 9.93 -4.29
N SER A 58 6.72 10.05 -5.56
CA SER A 58 6.79 11.34 -6.26
C SER A 58 5.42 12.02 -6.35
N CYS A 59 4.39 11.30 -6.76
CA CYS A 59 3.03 11.85 -6.85
C CYS A 59 2.51 12.27 -5.48
N MET A 60 2.76 11.47 -4.47
CA MET A 60 2.37 11.77 -3.10
C MET A 60 3.04 13.06 -2.60
N ASN A 61 4.33 13.25 -2.88
CA ASN A 61 5.07 14.44 -2.50
C ASN A 61 4.57 15.70 -3.24
N CYS A 62 4.02 15.53 -4.44
CA CYS A 62 3.45 16.64 -5.23
C CYS A 62 1.97 16.92 -4.90
N GLY A 63 1.37 16.18 -3.98
CA GLY A 63 -0.04 16.33 -3.66
C GLY A 63 -0.99 15.85 -4.75
N GLU A 64 -0.52 14.96 -5.62
CA GLU A 64 -1.28 14.40 -6.73
C GLU A 64 -1.84 13.02 -6.38
N LEU A 65 -2.75 12.52 -7.22
CA LEU A 65 -3.24 11.15 -7.12
C LEU A 65 -2.06 10.17 -7.18
N ALA A 66 -1.89 9.37 -6.14
CA ALA A 66 -0.79 8.42 -6.03
C ALA A 66 -1.34 6.99 -6.01
N ILE A 67 -0.83 6.12 -6.87
CA ILE A 67 -1.26 4.74 -7.02
C ILE A 67 -0.06 3.81 -6.86
N LEU A 68 -0.15 2.91 -5.88
CA LEU A 68 0.81 1.84 -5.68
C LEU A 68 0.10 0.52 -5.95
N LYS A 69 0.56 -0.22 -6.95
CA LYS A 69 -0.03 -1.51 -7.29
C LYS A 69 1.02 -2.53 -7.70
N ASP A 70 0.69 -3.80 -7.53
CA ASP A 70 1.59 -4.89 -7.89
C ASP A 70 1.49 -5.25 -9.38
N VAL A 71 2.40 -6.12 -9.82
CA VAL A 71 2.51 -6.52 -11.24
C VAL A 71 1.33 -7.38 -11.72
N ASN A 72 0.57 -7.97 -10.81
CA ASN A 72 -0.55 -8.88 -11.12
C ASN A 72 -1.92 -8.25 -10.87
N ASP A 73 -1.97 -6.96 -10.56
CA ASP A 73 -3.20 -6.25 -10.18
C ASP A 73 -3.94 -6.89 -8.99
N SER A 74 -3.18 -7.48 -8.07
CA SER A 74 -3.70 -8.14 -6.87
C SER A 74 -3.65 -7.27 -5.63
N PHE A 75 -2.87 -6.22 -5.65
CA PHE A 75 -2.75 -5.24 -4.57
C PHE A 75 -2.81 -3.83 -5.14
N GLU A 76 -3.55 -2.96 -4.47
CA GLU A 76 -3.62 -1.56 -4.84
C GLU A 76 -3.79 -0.69 -3.61
N LEU A 77 -3.01 0.38 -3.54
CA LEU A 77 -3.13 1.43 -2.54
C LEU A 77 -3.21 2.75 -3.28
N ILE A 78 -4.32 3.46 -3.12
CA ILE A 78 -4.57 4.73 -3.80
C ILE A 78 -4.75 5.83 -2.76
N LEU A 79 -3.94 6.89 -2.89
CA LEU A 79 -4.11 8.12 -2.13
C LEU A 79 -4.67 9.19 -3.06
N ASN A 80 -5.91 9.60 -2.80
CA ASN A 80 -6.55 10.66 -3.57
C ASN A 80 -6.71 11.91 -2.69
N PRO A 81 -5.77 12.87 -2.76
CA PRO A 81 -5.79 14.05 -1.89
C PRO A 81 -6.92 15.02 -2.23
N VAL A 82 -7.40 15.03 -3.47
CA VAL A 82 -8.50 15.91 -3.90
C VAL A 82 -9.82 15.41 -3.33
N ALA A 83 -10.10 14.12 -3.46
CA ALA A 83 -11.29 13.51 -2.89
C ALA A 83 -11.20 13.28 -1.39
N GLY A 84 -9.99 13.33 -0.82
CA GLY A 84 -9.77 13.08 0.60
C GLY A 84 -10.01 11.63 0.99
N VAL A 85 -9.57 10.68 0.16
CA VAL A 85 -9.83 9.25 0.32
C VAL A 85 -8.56 8.44 0.14
N LEU A 86 -8.38 7.44 1.01
CA LEU A 86 -7.41 6.37 0.84
C LEU A 86 -8.18 5.09 0.51
N ASN A 87 -7.88 4.47 -0.62
CA ASN A 87 -8.46 3.19 -1.02
C ASN A 87 -7.38 2.11 -1.02
N TRP A 88 -7.72 0.95 -0.50
CA TRP A 88 -6.84 -0.20 -0.53
C TRP A 88 -7.60 -1.43 -0.97
N SER A 89 -6.93 -2.35 -1.66
CA SER A 89 -7.50 -3.64 -2.03
C SER A 89 -6.41 -4.70 -2.11
N CYS A 90 -6.77 -5.90 -1.69
CA CYS A 90 -5.93 -7.10 -1.80
C CYS A 90 -6.77 -8.24 -2.32
N MET A 91 -6.25 -8.94 -3.32
CA MET A 91 -6.90 -10.09 -3.92
C MET A 91 -5.93 -11.26 -3.97
N LYS A 92 -6.44 -12.46 -3.77
CA LYS A 92 -5.65 -13.67 -3.96
C LYS A 92 -6.53 -14.73 -4.62
N GLU A 93 -6.01 -15.28 -5.71
CA GLU A 93 -6.60 -16.42 -6.39
C GLU A 93 -5.85 -17.69 -6.01
N ASP A 94 -6.58 -18.74 -5.64
CA ASP A 94 -5.97 -20.02 -5.33
C ASP A 94 -5.85 -20.92 -6.58
N ILE A 95 -5.19 -22.06 -6.40
CA ILE A 95 -4.93 -23.01 -7.49
C ILE A 95 -6.22 -23.58 -8.09
N ASN A 96 -7.33 -23.55 -7.35
CA ASN A 96 -8.64 -24.06 -7.79
C ASN A 96 -9.52 -22.98 -8.40
N GLY A 97 -9.00 -21.76 -8.57
CA GLY A 97 -9.73 -20.63 -9.11
C GLY A 97 -10.59 -19.87 -8.11
N GLY A 98 -10.53 -20.23 -6.83
CA GLY A 98 -11.20 -19.46 -5.77
C GLY A 98 -10.52 -18.11 -5.58
N ILE A 99 -11.30 -17.03 -5.47
CA ILE A 99 -10.79 -15.67 -5.31
C ILE A 99 -11.23 -15.09 -3.97
N SER A 100 -10.26 -14.61 -3.19
CA SER A 100 -10.52 -13.87 -1.97
C SER A 100 -10.17 -12.41 -2.20
N LEU A 101 -11.11 -11.51 -1.91
CA LEU A 101 -10.95 -10.07 -2.09
C LEU A 101 -11.26 -9.34 -0.79
N SER A 102 -10.34 -8.47 -0.38
CA SER A 102 -10.55 -7.54 0.72
C SER A 102 -10.26 -6.14 0.22
N LYS A 103 -11.13 -5.18 0.54
CA LYS A 103 -10.94 -3.78 0.14
C LYS A 103 -11.56 -2.83 1.15
N GLY A 104 -11.02 -1.62 1.20
CA GLY A 104 -11.52 -0.59 2.08
C GLY A 104 -11.35 0.79 1.48
N SER A 105 -12.16 1.72 1.96
CA SER A 105 -12.08 3.14 1.62
C SER A 105 -12.12 3.92 2.92
N GLU A 106 -11.07 4.70 3.16
CA GLU A 106 -10.87 5.42 4.41
C GLU A 106 -10.72 6.92 4.15
N LYS A 107 -11.15 7.72 5.13
CA LYS A 107 -11.02 9.18 5.04
C LYS A 107 -9.56 9.60 5.16
N LEU A 108 -9.09 10.40 4.22
CA LEU A 108 -7.73 10.92 4.19
C LEU A 108 -7.76 12.42 4.52
N ASP A 109 -7.62 12.75 5.80
CA ASP A 109 -7.53 14.14 6.25
C ASP A 109 -6.08 14.65 6.17
N ASP A 110 -5.85 15.91 6.53
CA ASP A 110 -4.52 16.52 6.43
C ASP A 110 -3.52 15.85 7.37
N ALA A 111 -3.93 15.47 8.57
CA ALA A 111 -3.07 14.76 9.51
C ALA A 111 -2.64 13.39 8.97
N ALA A 112 -3.58 12.66 8.37
CA ALA A 112 -3.29 11.37 7.74
C ALA A 112 -2.34 11.53 6.55
N LYS A 113 -2.55 12.53 5.68
CA LYS A 113 -1.67 12.82 4.56
C LYS A 113 -0.23 13.06 5.02
N GLN A 114 -0.03 13.89 6.03
CA GLN A 114 1.29 14.21 6.57
C GLN A 114 1.97 12.98 7.18
N SER A 115 1.22 12.19 7.93
CA SER A 115 1.73 10.97 8.56
C SER A 115 2.19 9.95 7.52
N ILE A 116 1.40 9.74 6.47
CA ILE A 116 1.72 8.81 5.39
C ILE A 116 2.94 9.30 4.59
N LEU A 117 2.97 10.58 4.25
CA LEU A 117 4.07 11.19 3.54
C LEU A 117 5.39 10.99 4.28
N ARG A 118 5.38 11.22 5.59
CA ARG A 118 6.55 11.03 6.44
C ARG A 118 7.00 9.57 6.47
N ALA A 119 6.05 8.65 6.61
CA ALA A 119 6.36 7.22 6.68
C ALA A 119 7.09 6.73 5.43
N PHE A 120 6.64 7.15 4.25
CA PHE A 120 7.29 6.75 2.99
C PHE A 120 8.62 7.46 2.78
N ASN A 121 8.73 8.74 3.10
CA ASN A 121 9.97 9.51 2.91
C ASN A 121 11.06 9.10 3.90
N ASP A 122 10.71 8.66 5.10
CA ASP A 122 11.66 8.23 6.10
C ASP A 122 12.13 6.78 5.92
N TYR A 123 11.46 6.02 5.04
CA TYR A 123 11.85 4.63 4.79
C TYR A 123 13.16 4.57 4.03
N PRO A 124 14.20 3.88 4.58
CA PRO A 124 15.50 3.82 3.93
C PRO A 124 15.45 2.96 2.66
N LYS A 125 15.80 3.58 1.55
CA LYS A 125 15.90 2.91 0.26
C LYS A 125 17.23 2.17 0.18
N TRP A 126 17.20 0.85 0.31
CA TRP A 126 18.40 0.02 0.31
C TRP A 126 18.70 -0.64 -1.05
N TRP A 127 17.85 -0.44 -2.03
CA TRP A 127 17.99 -1.00 -3.39
C TRP A 127 18.47 0.03 -4.41
#